data_8ca8985387b2bd6ebde1e5d69837e520
#
_entry.id   8ca8985387b2bd6ebde1e5d69837e520
#
_cell.length_a   1.000
_cell.length_b   1.000
_cell.length_c   1.000
_cell.angle_alpha   90.00
_cell.angle_beta   90.00
_cell.angle_gamma   90.00
#
_symmetry.space_group_name_H-M   'P 1'
#
loop_
_entity.id
_entity.type
_entity.pdbx_description
1 polymer ?
#
loop_
_entity_poly.entity_id
_entity_poly.type
_entity_poly.pdbx_seq_one_letter_code
_entity_poly.pdbx_strand_id
1 'polypeptide(L)'
;GHEKCTPGHLFGPATRNHYLFHYVLSGTGTLMATNSKGQNVNYQVRSGQGFMIFPGQITTYVADIQVPWEYVWVEFDGLRTTEILNVCGFSKDAPVYMAHSREARKKMADELIYISQNSEQSPFHLMGHFYLFADLLAQSVARPQPAATSKMSDYYIKEAINYIEQNFQNDISIEDVAAVCGINRSYLGRIFRTSTGRSPQEFLIHYRM
;
A
#
# COMPACT_ATOMS: atom_id res chain seq x y z
N GLY A 1 -2.62 -1.20 14.74
CA GLY A 1 -2.19 -1.53 16.12
C GLY A 1 -1.11 -0.59 16.63
N HIS A 2 -0.65 -0.81 17.88
CA HIS A 2 0.33 0.01 18.57
C HIS A 2 1.22 -0.87 19.44
N GLU A 3 2.52 -0.65 19.44
CA GLU A 3 3.48 -1.42 20.23
C GLU A 3 4.66 -0.56 20.70
N LYS A 4 5.03 -0.74 21.97
CA LYS A 4 6.27 -0.26 22.53
C LYS A 4 7.25 -1.43 22.60
N CYS A 5 8.22 -1.42 21.71
CA CYS A 5 9.15 -2.53 21.55
C CYS A 5 10.16 -2.65 22.68
N THR A 6 10.55 -3.86 22.99
CA THR A 6 11.72 -4.13 23.84
C THR A 6 13.02 -3.91 23.05
N PRO A 7 14.18 -3.67 23.72
CA PRO A 7 15.46 -3.58 23.07
C PRO A 7 15.76 -4.76 22.15
N GLY A 8 16.09 -4.48 20.89
CA GLY A 8 16.38 -5.50 19.89
C GLY A 8 15.17 -6.33 19.44
N HIS A 9 13.94 -5.92 19.76
CA HIS A 9 12.73 -6.59 19.26
C HIS A 9 12.79 -6.70 17.73
N LEU A 10 12.69 -7.93 17.23
CA LEU A 10 12.83 -8.26 15.81
C LEU A 10 11.56 -8.91 15.30
N PHE A 11 11.07 -8.43 14.18
CA PHE A 11 10.01 -9.06 13.42
C PHE A 11 10.49 -9.42 12.01
N GLY A 12 10.20 -10.64 11.60
CA GLY A 12 10.56 -11.15 10.27
C GLY A 12 11.75 -12.13 10.31
N PRO A 13 12.24 -12.59 9.14
CA PRO A 13 11.76 -12.23 7.80
C PRO A 13 10.32 -12.69 7.55
N ALA A 14 9.52 -11.83 6.92
CA ALA A 14 8.13 -12.12 6.61
C ALA A 14 7.69 -11.46 5.29
N THR A 15 6.62 -12.01 4.70
CA THR A 15 5.89 -11.39 3.58
C THR A 15 4.44 -11.20 3.98
N ARG A 16 3.78 -10.22 3.35
CA ARG A 16 2.35 -9.96 3.51
C ARG A 16 1.67 -9.85 2.15
N ASN A 17 0.37 -10.08 2.12
CA ASN A 17 -0.45 -9.93 0.91
C ASN A 17 -1.20 -8.58 0.84
N HIS A 18 -0.95 -7.70 1.79
CA HIS A 18 -1.55 -6.37 1.91
C HIS A 18 -0.47 -5.32 2.19
N TYR A 19 -0.85 -4.04 2.15
CA TYR A 19 0.01 -2.93 2.52
C TYR A 19 -0.01 -2.73 4.03
N LEU A 20 1.14 -2.34 4.58
CA LEU A 20 1.30 -2.06 6.00
C LEU A 20 2.15 -0.81 6.17
N PHE A 21 1.61 0.19 6.85
CA PHE A 21 2.35 1.40 7.19
C PHE A 21 2.62 1.46 8.69
N HIS A 22 3.90 1.55 9.04
CA HIS A 22 4.35 1.83 10.40
C HIS A 22 4.74 3.30 10.55
N TYR A 23 4.41 3.89 11.69
CA TYR A 23 4.86 5.21 12.06
C TYR A 23 5.52 5.19 13.43
N VAL A 24 6.75 5.69 13.50
CA VAL A 24 7.58 5.67 14.70
C VAL A 24 7.26 6.88 15.58
N LEU A 25 6.67 6.64 16.74
CA LEU A 25 6.30 7.66 17.74
C LEU A 25 7.53 8.11 18.52
N SER A 26 8.36 7.17 18.96
CA SER A 26 9.60 7.43 19.70
C SER A 26 10.67 6.39 19.36
N GLY A 27 11.93 6.67 19.67
CA GLY A 27 13.04 5.74 19.45
C GLY A 27 13.47 5.62 17.99
N THR A 28 14.22 4.55 17.71
CA THR A 28 14.78 4.25 16.40
C THR A 28 14.88 2.76 16.15
N GLY A 29 15.07 2.37 14.88
CA GLY A 29 15.29 0.99 14.47
C GLY A 29 15.64 0.89 12.99
N THR A 30 15.79 -0.33 12.51
CA THR A 30 16.17 -0.62 11.13
C THR A 30 15.11 -1.45 10.44
N LEU A 31 14.66 -0.98 9.27
CA LEU A 31 13.89 -1.77 8.32
C LEU A 31 14.86 -2.37 7.30
N MET A 32 14.83 -3.68 7.13
CA MET A 32 15.47 -4.41 6.04
C MET A 32 14.38 -4.88 5.09
N ALA A 33 14.42 -4.44 3.84
CA ALA A 33 13.37 -4.72 2.86
C ALA A 33 13.95 -4.99 1.47
N THR A 34 13.32 -5.88 0.71
CA THR A 34 13.68 -6.09 -0.69
C THR A 34 13.17 -4.94 -1.56
N ASN A 35 14.05 -4.38 -2.39
CA ASN A 35 13.68 -3.34 -3.36
C ASN A 35 12.99 -3.95 -4.61
N SER A 36 12.67 -3.10 -5.60
CA SER A 36 12.05 -3.52 -6.86
C SER A 36 12.92 -4.49 -7.69
N LYS A 37 14.24 -4.51 -7.44
CA LYS A 37 15.21 -5.42 -8.07
C LYS A 37 15.47 -6.71 -7.27
N GLY A 38 14.74 -6.93 -6.16
CA GLY A 38 14.94 -8.08 -5.28
C GLY A 38 16.18 -8.00 -4.39
N GLN A 39 16.83 -6.85 -4.29
CA GLN A 39 18.01 -6.64 -3.44
C GLN A 39 17.59 -6.20 -2.04
N ASN A 40 18.24 -6.71 -1.00
CA ASN A 40 18.00 -6.25 0.36
C ASN A 40 18.62 -4.86 0.59
N VAL A 41 17.81 -3.95 1.12
CA VAL A 41 18.21 -2.58 1.47
C VAL A 41 17.83 -2.33 2.92
N ASN A 42 18.73 -1.65 3.65
CA ASN A 42 18.53 -1.29 5.04
C ASN A 42 18.20 0.21 5.14
N TYR A 43 17.12 0.50 5.87
CA TYR A 43 16.65 1.86 6.14
C TYR A 43 16.65 2.11 7.65
N GLN A 44 17.40 3.13 8.09
CA GLN A 44 17.33 3.62 9.47
C GLN A 44 16.05 4.47 9.59
N VAL A 45 15.19 4.12 10.54
CA VAL A 45 13.93 4.83 10.77
C VAL A 45 13.87 5.29 12.23
N ARG A 46 13.48 6.54 12.44
CA ARG A 46 13.44 7.19 13.75
C ARG A 46 12.12 7.92 14.02
N SER A 47 11.94 8.36 15.24
CA SER A 47 10.76 9.15 15.65
C SER A 47 10.37 10.23 14.63
N GLY A 48 9.10 10.30 14.30
CA GLY A 48 8.52 11.20 13.30
C GLY A 48 8.70 10.75 11.84
N GLN A 49 9.24 9.56 11.63
CA GLN A 49 9.31 8.88 10.34
C GLN A 49 8.36 7.68 10.35
N GLY A 50 8.04 7.18 9.17
CA GLY A 50 7.31 5.93 8.99
C GLY A 50 7.90 5.12 7.84
N PHE A 51 7.42 3.92 7.66
CA PHE A 51 7.79 3.08 6.53
C PHE A 51 6.62 2.25 6.03
N MET A 52 6.59 2.07 4.72
CA MET A 52 5.60 1.28 4.00
C MET A 52 6.18 -0.09 3.67
N ILE A 53 5.40 -1.13 3.94
CA ILE A 53 5.65 -2.50 3.48
C ILE A 53 4.65 -2.81 2.38
N PHE A 54 5.13 -3.36 1.27
CA PHE A 54 4.34 -3.65 0.08
C PHE A 54 3.98 -5.14 -0.01
N PRO A 55 2.86 -5.49 -0.64
CA PRO A 55 2.51 -6.88 -0.90
C PRO A 55 3.65 -7.66 -1.57
N GLY A 56 3.91 -8.89 -1.08
CA GLY A 56 4.96 -9.76 -1.58
C GLY A 56 6.40 -9.30 -1.31
N GLN A 57 6.61 -8.22 -0.56
CA GLN A 57 7.93 -7.75 -0.16
C GLN A 57 8.45 -8.55 1.03
N ILE A 58 9.69 -9.07 0.95
CA ILE A 58 10.34 -9.69 2.11
C ILE A 58 10.88 -8.57 2.98
N THR A 59 10.46 -8.54 4.23
CA THR A 59 10.85 -7.53 5.21
C THR A 59 11.25 -8.14 6.54
N THR A 60 12.23 -7.51 7.17
CA THR A 60 12.60 -7.71 8.57
C THR A 60 12.79 -6.33 9.17
N TYR A 61 12.33 -6.12 10.38
CA TYR A 61 12.59 -4.85 11.08
C TYR A 61 12.94 -5.12 12.53
N VAL A 62 13.86 -4.31 13.06
CA VAL A 62 14.44 -4.48 14.38
C VAL A 62 14.53 -3.15 15.11
N ALA A 63 14.05 -3.15 16.36
CA ALA A 63 14.19 -2.02 17.27
C ALA A 63 15.65 -1.86 17.72
N ASP A 64 16.12 -0.64 17.88
CA ASP A 64 17.43 -0.34 18.44
C ASP A 64 17.57 -0.91 19.87
N ILE A 65 18.80 -1.30 20.23
CA ILE A 65 19.07 -1.90 21.55
C ILE A 65 19.08 -0.83 22.65
N GLN A 66 19.53 0.38 22.35
CA GLN A 66 19.67 1.44 23.35
C GLN A 66 18.43 2.33 23.40
N VAL A 67 17.85 2.62 22.24
CA VAL A 67 16.70 3.50 22.08
C VAL A 67 15.62 2.81 21.24
N PRO A 68 15.02 1.71 21.74
CA PRO A 68 14.03 0.95 20.97
C PRO A 68 12.84 1.82 20.61
N TRP A 69 12.30 1.59 19.43
CA TRP A 69 11.17 2.36 18.95
C TRP A 69 9.84 1.94 19.60
N GLU A 70 8.96 2.90 19.67
CA GLU A 70 7.54 2.73 19.85
C GLU A 70 6.85 3.12 18.54
N TYR A 71 6.01 2.27 17.98
CA TYR A 71 5.35 2.53 16.72
C TYR A 71 3.86 2.20 16.75
N VAL A 72 3.15 2.84 15.86
CA VAL A 72 1.76 2.56 15.54
C VAL A 72 1.68 2.13 14.08
N TRP A 73 0.77 1.21 13.74
CA TRP A 73 0.62 0.75 12.36
C TRP A 73 -0.83 0.61 11.93
N VAL A 74 -1.02 0.68 10.62
CA VAL A 74 -2.29 0.38 9.93
C VAL A 74 -2.01 -0.56 8.76
N GLU A 75 -2.86 -1.58 8.67
CA GLU A 75 -2.89 -2.52 7.55
C GLU A 75 -4.06 -2.15 6.66
N PHE A 76 -3.84 -2.13 5.35
CA PHE A 76 -4.87 -1.78 4.40
C PHE A 76 -4.61 -2.42 3.04
N ASP A 77 -5.70 -2.59 2.32
CA ASP A 77 -5.69 -3.05 0.94
C ASP A 77 -6.86 -2.39 0.21
N GLY A 78 -6.91 -2.53 -1.08
CA GLY A 78 -8.02 -2.05 -1.90
C GLY A 78 -7.60 -1.55 -3.26
N LEU A 79 -8.60 -1.42 -4.08
CA LEU A 79 -8.48 -1.12 -5.50
C LEU A 79 -7.74 0.19 -5.81
N ARG A 80 -7.79 1.18 -4.92
CA ARG A 80 -7.14 2.48 -5.12
C ARG A 80 -5.82 2.64 -4.36
N THR A 81 -5.41 1.65 -3.60
CA THR A 81 -4.22 1.76 -2.74
C THR A 81 -2.96 2.06 -3.54
N THR A 82 -2.73 1.36 -4.64
CA THR A 82 -1.56 1.61 -5.52
C THR A 82 -1.56 3.03 -6.08
N GLU A 83 -2.73 3.56 -6.47
CA GLU A 83 -2.88 4.94 -6.96
C GLU A 83 -2.52 5.94 -5.86
N ILE A 84 -3.10 5.77 -4.66
CA ILE A 84 -2.83 6.63 -3.49
C ILE A 84 -1.32 6.63 -3.17
N LEU A 85 -0.70 5.46 -3.09
CA LEU A 85 0.72 5.36 -2.75
C LEU A 85 1.63 5.95 -3.83
N ASN A 86 1.28 5.82 -5.10
CA ASN A 86 2.01 6.46 -6.21
C ASN A 86 1.95 7.99 -6.11
N VAL A 87 0.76 8.55 -5.81
CA VAL A 87 0.60 10.00 -5.56
C VAL A 87 1.45 10.44 -4.37
N CYS A 88 1.52 9.62 -3.32
CA CYS A 88 2.34 9.86 -2.15
C CYS A 88 3.84 9.58 -2.36
N GLY A 89 4.26 9.15 -3.56
CA GLY A 89 5.66 8.90 -3.88
C GLY A 89 6.26 7.65 -3.23
N PHE A 90 5.43 6.73 -2.71
CA PHE A 90 5.89 5.48 -2.12
C PHE A 90 6.14 4.40 -3.17
N SER A 91 7.23 3.70 -3.00
CA SER A 91 7.58 2.51 -3.79
C SER A 91 8.46 1.57 -2.96
N LYS A 92 8.69 0.34 -3.46
CA LYS A 92 9.65 -0.59 -2.83
C LYS A 92 11.08 -0.03 -2.77
N ASP A 93 11.41 0.96 -3.61
CA ASP A 93 12.70 1.65 -3.64
C ASP A 93 12.72 2.92 -2.76
N ALA A 94 11.55 3.43 -2.38
CA ALA A 94 11.38 4.60 -1.53
C ALA A 94 10.27 4.34 -0.48
N PRO A 95 10.49 3.43 0.49
CA PRO A 95 9.46 3.03 1.45
C PRO A 95 9.34 3.97 2.66
N VAL A 96 10.29 4.88 2.87
CA VAL A 96 10.37 5.67 4.10
C VAL A 96 9.61 6.99 3.97
N TYR A 97 8.69 7.22 4.91
CA TYR A 97 7.97 8.47 5.11
C TYR A 97 8.78 9.44 5.98
N MET A 98 8.73 10.72 5.63
CA MET A 98 9.29 11.79 6.46
C MET A 98 8.34 12.98 6.50
N ALA A 99 7.85 13.30 7.69
CA ALA A 99 7.04 14.49 7.86
C ALA A 99 7.88 15.77 7.70
N HIS A 100 7.37 16.74 6.96
CA HIS A 100 8.06 17.98 6.60
C HIS A 100 8.04 19.04 7.74
N SER A 101 7.19 18.87 8.76
CA SER A 101 7.07 19.81 9.89
C SER A 101 6.72 19.10 11.19
N ARG A 102 6.89 19.81 12.31
CA ARG A 102 6.48 19.31 13.64
C ARG A 102 4.96 19.10 13.72
N GLU A 103 4.20 19.98 13.08
CA GLU A 103 2.74 19.88 13.03
C GLU A 103 2.29 18.64 12.23
N ALA A 104 2.91 18.40 11.06
CA ALA A 104 2.63 17.21 10.24
C ALA A 104 2.95 15.91 11.01
N ARG A 105 4.06 15.89 11.79
CA ARG A 105 4.39 14.76 12.67
C ARG A 105 3.30 14.48 13.68
N LYS A 106 2.82 15.55 14.34
CA LYS A 106 1.77 15.43 15.36
C LYS A 106 0.48 14.91 14.73
N LYS A 107 0.00 15.52 13.65
CA LYS A 107 -1.22 15.10 12.96
C LYS A 107 -1.16 13.63 12.52
N MET A 108 -0.04 13.19 11.97
CA MET A 108 0.14 11.79 11.56
C MET A 108 0.08 10.84 12.77
N ALA A 109 0.75 11.18 13.87
CA ALA A 109 0.71 10.38 15.09
C ALA A 109 -0.72 10.32 15.67
N ASP A 110 -1.38 11.47 15.82
CA ASP A 110 -2.73 11.58 16.37
C ASP A 110 -3.72 10.74 15.55
N GLU A 111 -3.67 10.81 14.21
CA GLU A 111 -4.56 10.09 13.32
C GLU A 111 -4.36 8.57 13.39
N LEU A 112 -3.12 8.11 13.37
CA LEU A 112 -2.81 6.67 13.44
C LEU A 112 -3.11 6.08 14.82
N ILE A 113 -2.83 6.82 15.88
CA ILE A 113 -3.21 6.41 17.26
C ILE A 113 -4.73 6.31 17.35
N TYR A 114 -5.46 7.29 16.79
CA TYR A 114 -6.92 7.26 16.78
C TYR A 114 -7.44 6.01 16.07
N ILE A 115 -6.98 5.71 14.85
CA ILE A 115 -7.37 4.51 14.10
C ILE A 115 -7.06 3.24 14.92
N SER A 116 -5.89 3.16 15.55
CA SER A 116 -5.46 1.97 16.29
C SER A 116 -6.29 1.72 17.55
N GLN A 117 -6.81 2.77 18.17
CA GLN A 117 -7.59 2.70 19.41
C GLN A 117 -9.10 2.56 19.19
N ASN A 118 -9.58 2.79 17.98
CA ASN A 118 -10.99 2.82 17.64
C ASN A 118 -11.38 1.75 16.60
N SER A 119 -10.71 0.60 16.59
CA SER A 119 -10.93 -0.50 15.64
C SER A 119 -12.38 -1.04 15.63
N GLU A 120 -13.12 -0.84 16.73
CA GLU A 120 -14.51 -1.28 16.88
C GLU A 120 -15.55 -0.29 16.29
N GLN A 121 -15.10 0.85 15.77
CA GLN A 121 -15.98 1.80 15.10
C GLN A 121 -16.50 1.26 13.76
N SER A 122 -17.56 1.91 13.23
CA SER A 122 -18.13 1.49 11.96
C SER A 122 -17.10 1.53 10.82
N PRO A 123 -17.20 0.64 9.83
CA PRO A 123 -16.28 0.66 8.68
C PRO A 123 -16.25 2.01 7.95
N PHE A 124 -17.37 2.73 7.89
CA PHE A 124 -17.43 4.06 7.28
C PHE A 124 -16.65 5.11 8.07
N HIS A 125 -16.68 5.02 9.38
CA HIS A 125 -15.93 5.89 10.26
C HIS A 125 -14.42 5.66 10.09
N LEU A 126 -13.98 4.39 10.15
CA LEU A 126 -12.58 4.03 9.95
C LEU A 126 -12.09 4.38 8.53
N MET A 127 -12.94 4.23 7.52
CA MET A 127 -12.62 4.64 6.15
C MET A 127 -12.43 6.17 6.04
N GLY A 128 -13.26 6.96 6.74
CA GLY A 128 -13.08 8.41 6.82
C GLY A 128 -11.70 8.79 7.38
N HIS A 129 -11.31 8.18 8.49
CA HIS A 129 -10.00 8.37 9.12
C HIS A 129 -8.84 7.82 8.24
N PHE A 130 -9.04 6.73 7.53
CA PHE A 130 -8.08 6.24 6.55
C PHE A 130 -7.83 7.25 5.42
N TYR A 131 -8.86 7.95 4.92
CA TYR A 131 -8.67 9.01 3.92
C TYR A 131 -7.98 10.24 4.49
N LEU A 132 -8.21 10.61 5.76
CA LEU A 132 -7.45 11.66 6.45
C LEU A 132 -5.96 11.27 6.57
N PHE A 133 -5.67 10.04 6.95
CA PHE A 133 -4.32 9.48 6.95
C PHE A 133 -3.69 9.53 5.54
N ALA A 134 -4.40 9.13 4.49
CA ALA A 134 -3.92 9.18 3.12
C ALA A 134 -3.62 10.61 2.65
N ASP A 135 -4.43 11.58 3.05
CA ASP A 135 -4.19 13.00 2.79
C ASP A 135 -2.90 13.50 3.47
N LEU A 136 -2.67 13.11 4.72
CA LEU A 136 -1.43 13.42 5.43
C LEU A 136 -0.19 12.80 4.76
N LEU A 137 -0.30 11.58 4.22
CA LEU A 137 0.76 10.98 3.42
C LEU A 137 1.03 11.82 2.16
N ALA A 138 -0.02 12.21 1.44
CA ALA A 138 0.10 12.98 0.20
C ALA A 138 0.71 14.37 0.43
N GLN A 139 0.35 15.05 1.51
CA GLN A 139 0.90 16.35 1.89
C GLN A 139 2.40 16.32 2.24
N SER A 140 2.94 15.15 2.59
CA SER A 140 4.35 15.01 2.98
C SER A 140 5.31 14.97 1.81
N VAL A 141 4.83 14.82 0.60
CA VAL A 141 5.66 14.76 -0.61
C VAL A 141 6.16 16.16 -0.92
N ALA A 142 7.49 16.38 -0.82
CA ALA A 142 8.15 17.67 -1.05
C ALA A 142 7.97 18.21 -2.50
N ARG A 143 7.55 17.37 -3.42
CA ARG A 143 7.03 17.69 -4.75
C ARG A 143 5.93 16.67 -5.03
N PRO A 144 4.64 17.06 -4.99
CA PRO A 144 3.62 16.23 -5.58
C PRO A 144 4.06 15.99 -7.02
N GLN A 145 4.45 14.78 -7.34
CA GLN A 145 4.48 14.41 -8.75
C GLN A 145 3.05 14.66 -9.21
N PRO A 146 2.83 15.44 -10.31
CA PRO A 146 1.51 15.47 -10.90
C PRO A 146 1.14 14.02 -11.01
N ALA A 147 -0.01 13.64 -10.41
CA ALA A 147 -0.50 12.29 -10.52
C ALA A 147 -0.25 11.92 -11.96
N ALA A 148 0.73 11.04 -12.21
CA ALA A 148 0.82 10.47 -13.53
C ALA A 148 -0.60 10.04 -13.74
N THR A 149 -1.29 10.64 -14.69
CA THR A 149 -2.66 10.31 -15.03
C THR A 149 -2.61 8.89 -15.56
N SER A 150 -2.29 7.96 -14.68
CA SER A 150 -2.67 6.58 -14.80
C SER A 150 -4.19 6.72 -14.85
N LYS A 151 -4.70 6.76 -16.08
CA LYS A 151 -6.13 6.87 -16.31
C LYS A 151 -6.72 5.81 -15.43
N MET A 152 -7.78 6.10 -14.70
CA MET A 152 -8.51 5.12 -13.89
C MET A 152 -8.71 3.81 -14.69
N SER A 153 -8.72 3.92 -16.04
CA SER A 153 -8.68 2.81 -16.98
C SER A 153 -7.47 1.88 -16.79
N ASP A 154 -6.26 2.40 -16.55
CA ASP A 154 -5.04 1.56 -16.46
C ASP A 154 -5.06 0.73 -15.17
N TYR A 155 -5.69 1.26 -14.14
CA TYR A 155 -5.95 0.55 -12.91
C TYR A 155 -6.91 -0.63 -13.14
N TYR A 156 -8.10 -0.37 -13.73
CA TYR A 156 -9.07 -1.43 -14.03
C TYR A 156 -8.48 -2.52 -14.93
N ILE A 157 -7.61 -2.15 -15.85
CA ILE A 157 -6.93 -3.11 -16.74
C ILE A 157 -5.97 -4.00 -15.96
N LYS A 158 -5.16 -3.43 -15.04
CA LYS A 158 -4.26 -4.20 -14.19
C LYS A 158 -5.02 -5.19 -13.32
N GLU A 159 -6.11 -4.75 -12.69
CA GLU A 159 -6.97 -5.61 -11.86
C GLU A 159 -7.62 -6.73 -12.70
N ALA A 160 -8.11 -6.39 -13.89
CA ALA A 160 -8.68 -7.38 -14.79
C ALA A 160 -7.64 -8.44 -15.22
N ILE A 161 -6.42 -8.02 -15.54
CA ILE A 161 -5.32 -8.92 -15.89
C ILE A 161 -4.97 -9.80 -14.70
N ASN A 162 -4.74 -9.23 -13.52
CA ASN A 162 -4.42 -9.98 -12.30
C ASN A 162 -5.49 -11.02 -11.98
N TYR A 163 -6.77 -10.64 -12.06
CA TYR A 163 -7.87 -11.58 -11.80
C TYR A 163 -7.90 -12.72 -12.82
N ILE A 164 -7.70 -12.43 -14.10
CA ILE A 164 -7.61 -13.44 -15.16
C ILE A 164 -6.43 -14.39 -14.89
N GLU A 165 -5.23 -13.86 -14.60
CA GLU A 165 -4.02 -14.64 -14.32
C GLU A 165 -4.16 -15.57 -13.13
N GLN A 166 -4.88 -15.15 -12.11
CA GLN A 166 -5.11 -15.97 -10.91
C GLN A 166 -6.23 -16.99 -11.06
N ASN A 167 -7.17 -16.77 -11.99
CA ASN A 167 -8.39 -17.55 -12.09
C ASN A 167 -8.67 -18.17 -13.48
N PHE A 168 -7.77 -18.06 -14.45
CA PHE A 168 -8.00 -18.55 -15.83
C PHE A 168 -8.34 -20.05 -15.91
N GLN A 169 -7.89 -20.84 -14.92
CA GLN A 169 -8.19 -22.28 -14.82
C GLN A 169 -9.62 -22.56 -14.35
N ASN A 170 -10.28 -21.57 -13.75
CA ASN A 170 -11.66 -21.66 -13.30
C ASN A 170 -12.62 -21.22 -14.43
N ASP A 171 -13.89 -21.56 -14.29
CA ASP A 171 -14.93 -21.15 -15.26
C ASP A 171 -15.38 -19.70 -14.99
N ILE A 172 -14.45 -18.75 -15.20
CA ILE A 172 -14.72 -17.32 -15.08
C ILE A 172 -15.24 -16.74 -16.39
N SER A 173 -16.20 -15.81 -16.27
CA SER A 173 -16.72 -14.98 -17.36
C SER A 173 -16.12 -13.58 -17.36
N ILE A 174 -16.27 -12.83 -18.45
CA ILE A 174 -15.84 -11.42 -18.50
C ILE A 174 -16.76 -10.54 -17.62
N GLU A 175 -17.96 -10.97 -17.35
CA GLU A 175 -18.86 -10.38 -16.38
C GLU A 175 -18.26 -10.44 -14.96
N ASP A 176 -17.69 -11.59 -14.57
CA ASP A 176 -17.03 -11.75 -13.26
C ASP A 176 -15.80 -10.86 -13.17
N VAL A 177 -14.98 -10.80 -14.24
CA VAL A 177 -13.82 -9.89 -14.31
C VAL A 177 -14.24 -8.43 -14.14
N ALA A 178 -15.32 -8.01 -14.81
CA ALA A 178 -15.83 -6.64 -14.72
C ALA A 178 -16.42 -6.34 -13.34
N ALA A 179 -17.11 -7.30 -12.73
CA ALA A 179 -17.68 -7.18 -11.39
C ALA A 179 -16.58 -6.99 -10.32
N VAL A 180 -15.50 -7.76 -10.39
CA VAL A 180 -14.35 -7.63 -9.48
C VAL A 180 -13.70 -6.25 -9.64
N CYS A 181 -13.63 -5.72 -10.86
CA CYS A 181 -13.14 -4.36 -11.10
C CYS A 181 -14.13 -3.25 -10.70
N GLY A 182 -15.35 -3.58 -10.28
CA GLY A 182 -16.40 -2.60 -9.94
C GLY A 182 -16.90 -1.79 -11.14
N ILE A 183 -16.79 -2.31 -12.37
CA ILE A 183 -17.20 -1.65 -13.62
C ILE A 183 -18.08 -2.57 -14.47
N ASN A 184 -18.79 -1.98 -15.42
CA ASN A 184 -19.57 -2.79 -16.35
C ASN A 184 -18.72 -3.40 -17.46
N ARG A 185 -19.18 -4.54 -18.02
CA ARG A 185 -18.50 -5.29 -19.09
C ARG A 185 -18.16 -4.44 -20.31
N SER A 186 -19.09 -3.57 -20.74
CA SER A 186 -18.89 -2.75 -21.93
C SER A 186 -17.77 -1.74 -21.75
N TYR A 187 -17.69 -1.12 -20.56
CA TYR A 187 -16.62 -0.21 -20.21
C TYR A 187 -15.27 -0.95 -20.11
N LEU A 188 -15.24 -2.09 -19.43
CA LEU A 188 -14.04 -2.95 -19.38
C LEU A 188 -13.57 -3.31 -20.79
N GLY A 189 -14.46 -3.80 -21.65
CA GLY A 189 -14.13 -4.17 -23.03
C GLY A 189 -13.48 -3.04 -23.83
N ARG A 190 -14.01 -1.81 -23.67
CA ARG A 190 -13.50 -0.62 -24.35
C ARG A 190 -12.10 -0.23 -23.87
N ILE A 191 -11.90 -0.10 -22.55
CA ILE A 191 -10.62 0.34 -21.98
C ILE A 191 -9.53 -0.72 -22.19
N PHE A 192 -9.88 -2.00 -22.04
CA PHE A 192 -8.96 -3.12 -22.19
C PHE A 192 -8.43 -3.21 -23.64
N ARG A 193 -9.33 -3.10 -24.64
CA ARG A 193 -8.93 -3.10 -26.06
C ARG A 193 -8.07 -1.89 -26.40
N THR A 194 -8.37 -0.72 -25.85
CA THR A 194 -7.60 0.51 -26.09
C THR A 194 -6.16 0.39 -25.57
N SER A 195 -5.96 -0.27 -24.42
CA SER A 195 -4.63 -0.37 -23.80
C SER A 195 -3.83 -1.60 -24.20
N THR A 196 -4.50 -2.73 -24.47
CA THR A 196 -3.81 -4.01 -24.76
C THR A 196 -3.86 -4.41 -26.23
N GLY A 197 -4.68 -3.74 -27.03
CA GLY A 197 -4.98 -4.09 -28.42
C GLY A 197 -5.91 -5.31 -28.58
N ARG A 198 -6.32 -5.95 -27.48
CA ARG A 198 -7.18 -7.16 -27.46
C ARG A 198 -8.39 -6.94 -26.57
N SER A 199 -9.47 -7.70 -26.82
CA SER A 199 -10.58 -7.73 -25.86
C SER A 199 -10.23 -8.57 -24.63
N PRO A 200 -10.89 -8.35 -23.48
CA PRO A 200 -10.70 -9.19 -22.29
C PRO A 200 -10.98 -10.68 -22.58
N GLN A 201 -11.96 -10.97 -23.45
CA GLN A 201 -12.31 -12.34 -23.86
C GLN A 201 -11.17 -13.01 -24.64
N GLU A 202 -10.58 -12.32 -25.62
CA GLU A 202 -9.43 -12.82 -26.39
C GLU A 202 -8.22 -13.03 -25.46
N PHE A 203 -8.03 -12.17 -24.47
CA PHE A 203 -6.96 -12.29 -23.50
C PHE A 203 -7.15 -13.52 -22.61
N LEU A 204 -8.35 -13.75 -22.06
CA LEU A 204 -8.69 -14.92 -21.25
C LEU A 204 -8.52 -16.23 -22.06
N ILE A 205 -8.99 -16.27 -23.32
CA ILE A 205 -8.81 -17.45 -24.18
C ILE A 205 -7.33 -17.74 -24.40
N HIS A 206 -6.51 -16.71 -24.63
CA HIS A 206 -5.07 -16.88 -24.83
C HIS A 206 -4.37 -17.44 -23.58
N TYR A 207 -4.84 -17.09 -22.38
CA TYR A 207 -4.32 -17.66 -21.12
C TYR A 207 -4.71 -19.12 -20.90
N ARG A 208 -5.82 -19.58 -21.49
CA ARG A 208 -6.33 -20.96 -21.36
C ARG A 208 -5.70 -21.95 -22.37
N MET A 209 -5.03 -21.43 -23.40
CA MET A 209 -4.32 -22.24 -24.42
C MET A 209 -2.90 -22.54 -23.98
#